data_85cbe73520070289482bc94af9a8e243
#
_entry.id   85cbe73520070289482bc94af9a8e243
#
_cell.length_a   1.000
_cell.length_b   1.000
_cell.length_c   1.000
_cell.angle_alpha   90.00
_cell.angle_beta   90.00
_cell.angle_gamma   90.00
#
_symmetry.space_group_name_H-M   'P 1'
#
loop_
_entity.id
_entity.type
_entity.pdbx_description
1 polymer ?
#
loop_
_entity_poly.entity_id
_entity_poly.type
_entity_poly.pdbx_seq_one_letter_code
_entity_poly.pdbx_strand_id
1 'polypeptide(L)'
;SKHKGDNLFPVHEGIYSDDIVNYIENTFEYNSKHTGKNSNKYIKILTTPESFPKVKSAFEEVDYDIRFNCFLLYDECHKLVKDADYRNSISLPMDFFFQCQYKAMVSATPIEINDPRFEEQGFQIIKIKPTFDYKRDINLWVTNNLLQSTKEVLAKIEDKTCFLFCNSTDTIYALMKQLNLLDKSAVFCSDKSVDKLRGLNFKSAYSTWDEKNMKHYNWLTSRFYNAVDIEINECPNVLLLTDCYMAEYTMFDPNTDIIQCAGRFRNGISSLHLISNINNHYPIWNRDELNGYIKCFKETYDNINLLYEQNRKCKMKQEAYKAILDTLPFTQFLTTDGYINYFAIDNYIDNEFIKGYYQNSVNLYRAFSDNEVFSLSSYHNNHYKLGDYERLHRENNAISLKAKRKILVKQLEILGDCSTELDLSFKEELRQVDKLIVEAYDKLGKAKIEELRYNSKKIKREIILTDYHNKARGNEAQKLLNLDFQIGAWYSAENIKSKLKQICKDLDMKPLKAVTSHTILDFFEAKPQQRGKKRGYLIIRKKFI
;
A
#
# COMPACT_ATOMS: atom_id res chain seq x y z
N SER A 1 28.99 -1.36 14.11
CA SER A 1 28.31 -2.37 14.91
C SER A 1 28.34 -1.96 16.39
N LYS A 2 27.22 -2.06 17.10
CA LYS A 2 27.04 -1.71 18.54
C LYS A 2 27.88 -2.57 19.49
N HIS A 3 28.50 -3.61 19.01
CA HIS A 3 29.18 -4.62 19.80
C HIS A 3 30.71 -4.60 19.64
N LYS A 4 31.28 -3.49 19.18
CA LYS A 4 32.74 -3.34 19.15
C LYS A 4 33.25 -3.17 20.59
N GLY A 5 33.83 -4.22 21.15
CA GLY A 5 34.52 -4.17 22.45
C GLY A 5 34.41 -5.42 23.31
N ASP A 6 33.35 -6.23 23.16
CA ASP A 6 33.00 -7.30 24.09
C ASP A 6 33.47 -8.70 23.71
N ASN A 7 34.57 -8.82 23.01
CA ASN A 7 35.06 -10.14 22.61
C ASN A 7 34.01 -10.93 21.74
N LEU A 8 33.22 -10.20 20.94
CA LEU A 8 32.19 -10.72 20.09
C LEU A 8 32.66 -10.76 18.63
N PHE A 9 32.58 -11.91 17.97
CA PHE A 9 32.93 -12.09 16.55
C PHE A 9 31.69 -12.10 15.66
N PRO A 10 31.48 -11.07 14.83
CA PRO A 10 30.35 -11.02 13.92
C PRO A 10 30.62 -11.79 12.63
N VAL A 11 29.73 -12.72 12.27
CA VAL A 11 29.79 -13.51 11.04
C VAL A 11 28.67 -13.06 10.10
N HIS A 12 29.07 -12.52 8.94
CA HIS A 12 28.18 -11.99 7.91
C HIS A 12 28.74 -12.28 6.51
N GLU A 13 28.15 -11.71 5.48
CA GLU A 13 28.70 -11.76 4.13
C GLU A 13 30.13 -11.20 4.09
N GLY A 14 31.06 -11.93 3.46
CA GLY A 14 32.49 -11.55 3.43
C GLY A 14 33.35 -12.11 4.56
N ILE A 15 32.78 -12.79 5.55
CA ILE A 15 33.53 -13.58 6.57
C ILE A 15 33.52 -15.05 6.13
N TYR A 16 34.67 -15.69 6.15
CA TYR A 16 34.87 -17.09 5.76
C TYR A 16 35.11 -17.99 6.98
N SER A 17 35.02 -19.31 6.77
CA SER A 17 35.24 -20.30 7.85
C SER A 17 36.61 -20.15 8.49
N ASP A 18 37.65 -19.91 7.72
CA ASP A 18 39.04 -19.71 8.21
C ASP A 18 39.15 -18.52 9.19
N ASP A 19 38.41 -17.43 8.96
CA ASP A 19 38.40 -16.29 9.88
C ASP A 19 37.78 -16.68 11.22
N ILE A 20 36.77 -17.54 11.20
CA ILE A 20 36.09 -18.05 12.40
C ILE A 20 37.01 -19.04 13.13
N VAL A 21 37.66 -19.95 12.41
CA VAL A 21 38.65 -20.89 12.95
C VAL A 21 39.75 -20.13 13.67
N ASN A 22 40.36 -19.14 13.01
CA ASN A 22 41.40 -18.30 13.61
C ASN A 22 40.93 -17.60 14.91
N TYR A 23 39.68 -17.11 14.93
CA TYR A 23 39.12 -16.51 16.14
C TYR A 23 38.98 -17.52 17.30
N ILE A 24 38.51 -18.74 16.99
CA ILE A 24 38.34 -19.83 17.97
C ILE A 24 39.69 -20.24 18.54
N GLU A 25 40.67 -20.56 17.67
CA GLU A 25 42.02 -20.97 18.08
C GLU A 25 42.75 -19.92 18.90
N ASN A 26 42.73 -18.65 18.48
CA ASN A 26 43.29 -17.54 19.25
C ASN A 26 42.65 -17.41 20.63
N THR A 27 41.35 -17.72 20.75
CA THR A 27 40.66 -17.68 22.05
C THR A 27 41.12 -18.85 22.93
N PHE A 28 41.29 -20.04 22.37
CA PHE A 28 41.82 -21.21 23.10
C PHE A 28 43.26 -20.98 23.54
N GLU A 29 44.10 -20.46 22.63
CA GLU A 29 45.49 -20.14 22.96
C GLU A 29 45.61 -19.08 24.08
N TYR A 30 44.76 -18.04 23.98
CA TYR A 30 44.69 -17.04 25.06
C TYR A 30 44.33 -17.69 26.40
N ASN A 31 43.31 -18.52 26.44
CA ASN A 31 42.84 -19.18 27.67
C ASN A 31 43.89 -20.16 28.25
N SER A 32 44.64 -20.85 27.39
CA SER A 32 45.73 -21.74 27.83
C SER A 32 46.88 -20.99 28.51
N LYS A 33 47.14 -19.76 28.07
CA LYS A 33 48.21 -18.90 28.64
C LYS A 33 47.81 -18.15 29.91
N HIS A 34 46.48 -18.01 30.17
CA HIS A 34 45.94 -17.18 31.25
C HIS A 34 45.04 -18.02 32.18
N THR A 35 45.61 -18.73 33.14
CA THR A 35 44.89 -19.73 33.99
C THR A 35 44.25 -19.15 35.28
N GLY A 36 44.06 -17.84 35.40
CA GLY A 36 43.44 -17.20 36.59
C GLY A 36 41.90 -17.27 36.56
N LYS A 37 41.25 -17.38 37.72
CA LYS A 37 39.79 -17.52 37.89
C LYS A 37 38.90 -16.50 37.14
N ASN A 38 39.44 -15.34 36.71
CA ASN A 38 38.72 -14.26 36.01
C ASN A 38 39.33 -13.90 34.64
N SER A 39 40.25 -14.74 34.12
CA SER A 39 40.99 -14.43 32.89
C SER A 39 40.43 -15.13 31.63
N ASN A 40 39.51 -16.09 31.76
CA ASN A 40 39.00 -16.83 30.64
C ASN A 40 38.13 -15.96 29.72
N LYS A 41 38.49 -15.93 28.45
CA LYS A 41 37.67 -15.36 27.39
C LYS A 41 36.71 -16.43 26.88
N TYR A 42 35.41 -16.07 26.77
CA TYR A 42 34.41 -16.91 26.13
C TYR A 42 34.39 -16.66 24.65
N ILE A 43 34.25 -17.72 23.85
CA ILE A 43 33.93 -17.61 22.41
C ILE A 43 32.51 -17.07 22.32
N LYS A 44 32.35 -15.91 21.69
CA LYS A 44 31.05 -15.27 21.44
C LYS A 44 30.95 -14.97 19.97
N ILE A 45 30.05 -15.65 19.26
CA ILE A 45 29.82 -15.49 17.82
C ILE A 45 28.40 -14.97 17.60
N LEU A 46 28.27 -13.88 16.85
CA LEU A 46 27.01 -13.37 16.37
C LEU A 46 26.90 -13.68 14.88
N THR A 47 25.88 -14.42 14.48
CA THR A 47 25.68 -14.84 13.09
C THR A 47 24.25 -14.64 12.63
N THR A 48 24.05 -14.45 11.33
CA THR A 48 22.71 -14.57 10.73
C THR A 48 22.37 -16.04 10.46
N PRO A 49 21.08 -16.41 10.36
CA PRO A 49 20.70 -17.80 10.03
C PRO A 49 21.37 -18.34 8.77
N GLU A 50 21.53 -17.52 7.73
CA GLU A 50 22.17 -17.88 6.46
C GLU A 50 23.68 -18.13 6.61
N SER A 51 24.33 -17.46 7.54
CA SER A 51 25.77 -17.60 7.78
C SER A 51 26.11 -18.68 8.81
N PHE A 52 25.11 -19.20 9.53
CA PHE A 52 25.30 -20.22 10.55
C PHE A 52 26.04 -21.49 10.05
N PRO A 53 25.82 -22.01 8.82
CA PRO A 53 26.61 -23.14 8.30
C PRO A 53 28.12 -22.91 8.32
N LYS A 54 28.60 -21.67 8.10
CA LYS A 54 30.03 -21.35 8.20
C LYS A 54 30.57 -21.50 9.62
N VAL A 55 29.74 -21.09 10.61
CA VAL A 55 30.10 -21.25 12.03
C VAL A 55 30.20 -22.73 12.38
N LYS A 56 29.22 -23.52 11.94
CA LYS A 56 29.21 -24.97 12.16
C LYS A 56 30.47 -25.63 11.58
N SER A 57 30.80 -25.35 10.31
CA SER A 57 32.00 -25.91 9.65
C SER A 57 33.30 -25.51 10.39
N ALA A 58 33.42 -24.25 10.84
CA ALA A 58 34.60 -23.80 11.57
C ALA A 58 34.79 -24.53 12.91
N PHE A 59 33.71 -24.81 13.63
CA PHE A 59 33.78 -25.59 14.87
C PHE A 59 34.10 -27.06 14.64
N GLU A 60 33.58 -27.64 13.54
CA GLU A 60 33.92 -29.00 13.10
C GLU A 60 35.43 -29.14 12.77
N GLU A 61 36.01 -28.11 12.13
CA GLU A 61 37.45 -28.08 11.79
C GLU A 61 38.36 -28.07 13.00
N VAL A 62 37.96 -27.41 14.09
CA VAL A 62 38.70 -27.37 15.34
C VAL A 62 38.32 -28.53 16.31
N ASP A 63 37.59 -29.54 15.82
CA ASP A 63 37.13 -30.71 16.58
C ASP A 63 36.36 -30.33 17.88
N TYR A 64 35.52 -29.33 17.80
CA TYR A 64 34.75 -28.81 18.93
C TYR A 64 33.23 -28.90 18.65
N ASP A 65 32.55 -29.76 19.40
CA ASP A 65 31.13 -30.01 19.20
C ASP A 65 30.24 -28.93 19.81
N ILE A 66 29.66 -28.07 18.96
CA ILE A 66 28.75 -27.00 19.37
C ILE A 66 27.55 -27.58 20.16
N ARG A 67 27.03 -28.75 19.80
CA ARG A 67 25.81 -29.34 20.36
C ARG A 67 25.87 -29.50 21.87
N PHE A 68 27.04 -29.84 22.39
CA PHE A 68 27.23 -30.14 23.80
C PHE A 68 28.01 -29.07 24.58
N ASN A 69 28.78 -28.23 23.88
CA ASN A 69 29.74 -27.32 24.51
C ASN A 69 29.38 -25.84 24.34
N CYS A 70 28.35 -25.49 23.55
CA CYS A 70 27.95 -24.11 23.35
C CYS A 70 26.50 -23.88 23.79
N PHE A 71 26.21 -22.64 24.20
CA PHE A 71 24.84 -22.17 24.38
C PHE A 71 24.38 -21.46 23.09
N LEU A 72 23.33 -21.98 22.46
CA LEU A 72 22.77 -21.43 21.23
C LEU A 72 21.56 -20.55 21.59
N LEU A 73 21.72 -19.23 21.40
CA LEU A 73 20.64 -18.26 21.60
C LEU A 73 20.08 -17.81 20.24
N TYR A 74 18.79 -18.00 20.03
CA TYR A 74 18.07 -17.46 18.88
C TYR A 74 17.38 -16.15 19.28
N ASP A 75 17.97 -15.02 18.87
CA ASP A 75 17.44 -13.69 19.15
C ASP A 75 16.38 -13.30 18.11
N GLU A 76 15.41 -12.46 18.53
CA GLU A 76 14.27 -12.02 17.72
C GLU A 76 13.52 -13.21 17.08
N CYS A 77 13.23 -14.25 17.89
CA CYS A 77 12.65 -15.51 17.39
C CYS A 77 11.27 -15.37 16.73
N HIS A 78 10.54 -14.27 16.99
CA HIS A 78 9.30 -13.97 16.26
C HIS A 78 9.50 -13.89 14.74
N LYS A 79 10.71 -13.61 14.28
CA LYS A 79 11.05 -13.58 12.86
C LYS A 79 11.05 -14.95 12.20
N LEU A 80 11.19 -16.03 12.94
CA LEU A 80 11.00 -17.38 12.41
C LEU A 80 9.60 -17.55 11.80
N VAL A 81 8.62 -16.90 12.40
CA VAL A 81 7.24 -16.87 11.92
C VAL A 81 7.04 -15.74 10.91
N LYS A 82 7.31 -14.48 11.27
CA LYS A 82 7.03 -13.31 10.42
C LYS A 82 7.71 -13.31 9.06
N ASP A 83 8.91 -13.86 8.97
CA ASP A 83 9.70 -13.85 7.73
C ASP A 83 9.62 -15.20 6.97
N ALA A 84 8.83 -16.17 7.43
CA ALA A 84 8.81 -17.55 6.92
C ALA A 84 8.38 -17.67 5.45
N ASP A 85 7.54 -16.79 4.96
CA ASP A 85 6.97 -16.81 3.61
C ASP A 85 7.93 -16.29 2.53
N TYR A 86 8.82 -15.38 2.87
CA TYR A 86 9.75 -14.76 1.91
C TYR A 86 11.24 -15.00 2.20
N ARG A 87 11.57 -15.53 3.39
CA ARG A 87 12.94 -15.81 3.84
C ARG A 87 13.07 -17.26 4.33
N ASN A 88 12.94 -18.22 3.42
CA ASN A 88 13.01 -19.66 3.73
C ASN A 88 14.30 -20.03 4.49
N SER A 89 15.38 -19.27 4.32
CA SER A 89 16.66 -19.49 5.00
C SER A 89 16.63 -19.21 6.51
N ILE A 90 15.60 -18.51 7.03
CA ILE A 90 15.55 -18.13 8.45
C ILE A 90 15.40 -19.35 9.36
N SER A 91 14.76 -20.41 8.89
CA SER A 91 14.56 -21.67 9.63
C SER A 91 15.71 -22.70 9.47
N LEU A 92 16.69 -22.44 8.59
CA LEU A 92 17.81 -23.36 8.34
C LEU A 92 18.55 -23.85 9.60
N PRO A 93 18.79 -23.01 10.64
CA PRO A 93 19.47 -23.47 11.85
C PRO A 93 18.59 -24.31 12.77
N MET A 94 17.28 -24.42 12.53
CA MET A 94 16.33 -24.96 13.51
C MET A 94 16.55 -26.43 13.81
N ASP A 95 16.83 -27.26 12.80
CA ASP A 95 17.10 -28.68 13.03
C ASP A 95 18.37 -28.88 13.87
N PHE A 96 19.38 -28.05 13.66
CA PHE A 96 20.58 -28.05 14.48
C PHE A 96 20.31 -27.47 15.89
N PHE A 97 19.50 -26.42 15.99
CA PHE A 97 19.08 -25.85 17.27
C PHE A 97 18.45 -26.91 18.17
N PHE A 98 17.55 -27.73 17.65
CA PHE A 98 16.92 -28.80 18.42
C PHE A 98 17.91 -29.91 18.87
N GLN A 99 19.02 -30.07 18.17
CA GLN A 99 20.08 -31.03 18.56
C GLN A 99 21.00 -30.45 19.69
N CYS A 100 21.03 -29.15 19.90
CA CYS A 100 21.85 -28.54 20.94
C CYS A 100 21.32 -28.85 22.34
N GLN A 101 22.22 -29.12 23.28
CA GLN A 101 21.88 -29.38 24.69
C GLN A 101 21.46 -28.07 25.40
N TYR A 102 22.23 -27.00 25.18
CA TYR A 102 21.99 -25.69 25.80
C TYR A 102 21.49 -24.71 24.74
N LYS A 103 20.23 -24.33 24.87
CA LYS A 103 19.60 -23.46 23.88
C LYS A 103 18.45 -22.66 24.46
N ALA A 104 18.21 -21.50 23.90
CA ALA A 104 17.07 -20.67 24.22
C ALA A 104 16.67 -19.80 23.03
N MET A 105 15.44 -19.29 23.07
CA MET A 105 14.93 -18.28 22.16
C MET A 105 14.49 -17.06 22.95
N VAL A 106 14.63 -15.88 22.37
CA VAL A 106 14.20 -14.63 22.99
C VAL A 106 13.54 -13.71 21.96
N SER A 107 12.51 -13.02 22.39
CA SER A 107 11.85 -11.96 21.62
C SER A 107 11.16 -10.99 22.57
N ALA A 108 11.16 -9.70 22.21
CA ALA A 108 10.34 -8.69 22.87
C ALA A 108 8.85 -8.82 22.47
N THR A 109 8.58 -9.42 21.32
CA THR A 109 7.24 -9.60 20.71
C THR A 109 7.04 -11.06 20.28
N PRO A 110 6.96 -12.00 21.24
CA PRO A 110 6.89 -13.42 20.92
C PRO A 110 5.57 -13.77 20.19
N ILE A 111 5.68 -14.61 19.17
CA ILE A 111 4.58 -15.24 18.48
C ILE A 111 4.52 -16.70 18.91
N GLU A 112 3.32 -17.25 19.01
CA GLU A 112 3.14 -18.66 19.32
C GLU A 112 3.67 -19.54 18.19
N ILE A 113 4.47 -20.52 18.54
CA ILE A 113 5.10 -21.47 17.60
C ILE A 113 4.52 -22.87 17.88
N ASN A 114 3.98 -23.49 16.84
CA ASN A 114 3.32 -24.82 16.93
C ASN A 114 4.22 -26.00 16.49
N ASP A 115 5.53 -25.79 16.32
CA ASP A 115 6.44 -26.91 16.04
C ASP A 115 6.46 -27.88 17.23
N PRO A 116 6.03 -29.15 17.07
CA PRO A 116 5.87 -30.10 18.16
C PRO A 116 7.17 -30.39 18.94
N ARG A 117 8.31 -30.16 18.33
CA ARG A 117 9.63 -30.38 18.95
C ARG A 117 9.85 -29.50 20.18
N PHE A 118 9.18 -28.35 20.31
CA PHE A 118 9.24 -27.51 21.50
C PHE A 118 8.59 -28.19 22.71
N GLU A 119 7.41 -28.80 22.52
CA GLU A 119 6.71 -29.54 23.57
C GLU A 119 7.44 -30.84 23.91
N GLU A 120 7.84 -31.60 22.89
CA GLU A 120 8.58 -32.86 23.05
C GLU A 120 9.87 -32.72 23.84
N GLN A 121 10.55 -31.57 23.72
CA GLN A 121 11.77 -31.25 24.45
C GLN A 121 11.56 -30.47 25.75
N GLY A 122 10.32 -30.23 26.14
CA GLY A 122 9.97 -29.59 27.40
C GLY A 122 10.38 -28.13 27.52
N PHE A 123 10.30 -27.36 26.44
CA PHE A 123 10.60 -25.92 26.48
C PHE A 123 9.64 -25.18 27.42
N GLN A 124 10.20 -24.29 28.22
CA GLN A 124 9.43 -23.46 29.12
C GLN A 124 9.39 -22.01 28.64
N ILE A 125 8.22 -21.38 28.72
CA ILE A 125 8.05 -19.97 28.38
C ILE A 125 8.21 -19.12 29.65
N ILE A 126 9.23 -18.25 29.65
CA ILE A 126 9.47 -17.29 30.72
C ILE A 126 9.04 -15.90 30.23
N LYS A 127 7.96 -15.36 30.81
CA LYS A 127 7.48 -14.00 30.51
C LYS A 127 8.07 -13.02 31.52
N ILE A 128 8.81 -12.03 31.04
CA ILE A 128 9.36 -10.95 31.85
C ILE A 128 8.53 -9.70 31.55
N LYS A 129 7.78 -9.20 32.57
CA LYS A 129 7.00 -7.97 32.46
C LYS A 129 7.66 -6.86 33.31
N PRO A 130 7.79 -5.63 32.78
CA PRO A 130 8.24 -4.49 33.57
C PRO A 130 7.28 -4.21 34.73
N THR A 131 7.81 -3.70 35.84
CA THR A 131 7.00 -3.32 37.03
C THR A 131 6.52 -1.86 36.99
N PHE A 132 6.99 -1.08 36.01
CA PHE A 132 6.56 0.29 35.77
C PHE A 132 5.55 0.35 34.61
N ASP A 133 4.82 1.45 34.53
CA ASP A 133 3.93 1.69 33.39
C ASP A 133 4.76 1.93 32.13
N TYR A 134 4.62 1.03 31.17
CA TYR A 134 5.32 1.03 29.88
C TYR A 134 4.38 1.24 28.70
N LYS A 135 3.09 1.48 28.95
CA LYS A 135 2.12 1.74 27.89
C LYS A 135 2.51 2.99 27.12
N ARG A 136 2.32 2.91 25.81
CA ARG A 136 2.55 4.01 24.90
C ARG A 136 1.23 4.51 24.33
N ASP A 137 1.09 5.81 24.29
CA ASP A 137 -0.07 6.45 23.68
C ASP A 137 -0.05 6.27 22.18
N ILE A 138 -1.20 5.86 21.61
CA ILE A 138 -1.40 5.74 20.17
C ILE A 138 -2.70 6.39 19.75
N ASN A 139 -2.67 7.06 18.61
CA ASN A 139 -3.83 7.67 17.96
C ASN A 139 -4.23 6.82 16.76
N LEU A 140 -5.47 6.33 16.75
CA LEU A 140 -5.99 5.46 15.70
C LEU A 140 -6.89 6.24 14.74
N TRP A 141 -6.57 6.20 13.46
CA TRP A 141 -7.31 6.82 12.38
C TRP A 141 -7.78 5.75 11.39
N VAL A 142 -9.06 5.41 11.48
CA VAL A 142 -9.72 4.53 10.51
C VAL A 142 -10.32 5.41 9.42
N THR A 143 -10.09 5.06 8.16
CA THR A 143 -10.51 5.90 7.05
C THR A 143 -10.83 5.06 5.81
N ASN A 144 -11.62 5.60 4.91
CA ASN A 144 -11.75 5.06 3.54
C ASN A 144 -10.86 5.81 2.53
N ASN A 145 -10.11 6.84 2.97
CA ASN A 145 -9.20 7.62 2.13
C ASN A 145 -7.89 7.92 2.86
N LEU A 146 -6.88 7.07 2.62
CA LEU A 146 -5.59 7.14 3.28
C LEU A 146 -4.84 8.46 3.00
N LEU A 147 -4.91 8.95 1.75
CA LEU A 147 -4.27 10.20 1.36
C LEU A 147 -4.80 11.38 2.16
N GLN A 148 -6.13 11.52 2.19
CA GLN A 148 -6.76 12.65 2.86
C GLN A 148 -6.55 12.60 4.37
N SER A 149 -6.68 11.43 5.00
CA SER A 149 -6.40 11.27 6.42
C SER A 149 -4.94 11.53 6.76
N THR A 150 -4.00 11.10 5.92
CA THR A 150 -2.57 11.41 6.10
C THR A 150 -2.33 12.91 6.04
N LYS A 151 -2.94 13.62 5.07
CA LYS A 151 -2.86 15.07 4.95
C LYS A 151 -3.37 15.78 6.22
N GLU A 152 -4.52 15.33 6.74
CA GLU A 152 -5.11 15.90 7.96
C GLU A 152 -4.26 15.65 9.21
N VAL A 153 -3.68 14.46 9.36
CA VAL A 153 -2.80 14.14 10.48
C VAL A 153 -1.54 15.00 10.41
N LEU A 154 -0.88 15.09 9.25
CA LEU A 154 0.32 15.92 9.05
C LEU A 154 0.05 17.41 9.31
N ALA A 155 -1.17 17.90 9.09
CA ALA A 155 -1.55 19.29 9.39
C ALA A 155 -1.84 19.54 10.88
N LYS A 156 -2.14 18.47 11.67
CA LYS A 156 -2.51 18.57 13.09
C LYS A 156 -1.36 18.32 14.06
N ILE A 157 -0.36 17.53 13.65
CA ILE A 157 0.79 17.21 14.49
C ILE A 157 1.77 18.39 14.53
N GLU A 158 2.60 18.41 15.56
CA GLU A 158 3.67 19.40 15.70
C GLU A 158 4.64 19.36 14.51
N ASP A 159 5.16 20.51 14.10
CA ASP A 159 6.16 20.63 13.03
C ASP A 159 7.54 20.11 13.49
N LYS A 160 7.64 18.80 13.64
CA LYS A 160 8.84 18.04 14.00
C LYS A 160 9.18 17.04 12.90
N THR A 161 10.38 16.50 12.95
CA THR A 161 10.77 15.38 12.09
C THR A 161 9.74 14.26 12.17
N CYS A 162 9.31 13.77 11.01
CA CYS A 162 8.32 12.70 10.89
C CYS A 162 8.96 11.42 10.35
N PHE A 163 8.64 10.30 10.98
CA PHE A 163 8.95 8.97 10.50
C PHE A 163 7.66 8.26 10.09
N LEU A 164 7.58 7.86 8.82
CA LEU A 164 6.40 7.24 8.25
C LEU A 164 6.74 5.80 7.85
N PHE A 165 6.13 4.85 8.51
CA PHE A 165 6.30 3.43 8.22
C PHE A 165 5.20 2.95 7.29
N CYS A 166 5.58 2.41 6.13
CA CYS A 166 4.66 1.83 5.15
C CYS A 166 5.42 0.79 4.32
N ASN A 167 4.95 -0.46 4.31
CA ASN A 167 5.63 -1.53 3.60
C ASN A 167 5.29 -1.59 2.09
N SER A 168 5.05 -0.44 1.46
CA SER A 168 4.78 -0.34 0.02
C SER A 168 5.45 0.90 -0.57
N THR A 169 6.49 0.70 -1.37
CA THR A 169 7.17 1.82 -2.06
C THR A 169 6.28 2.52 -3.09
N ASP A 170 5.29 1.83 -3.65
CA ASP A 170 4.31 2.43 -4.56
C ASP A 170 3.37 3.37 -3.81
N THR A 171 2.83 2.92 -2.67
CA THR A 171 2.00 3.75 -1.80
C THR A 171 2.77 4.94 -1.26
N ILE A 172 4.03 4.73 -0.81
CA ILE A 172 4.93 5.81 -0.34
C ILE A 172 5.10 6.86 -1.44
N TYR A 173 5.49 6.44 -2.65
CA TYR A 173 5.73 7.38 -3.76
C TYR A 173 4.46 8.14 -4.17
N ALA A 174 3.32 7.44 -4.22
CA ALA A 174 2.04 8.06 -4.53
C ALA A 174 1.64 9.11 -3.49
N LEU A 175 1.77 8.81 -2.19
CA LEU A 175 1.49 9.75 -1.10
C LEU A 175 2.44 10.95 -1.13
N MET A 176 3.76 10.73 -1.25
CA MET A 176 4.74 11.82 -1.35
C MET A 176 4.43 12.77 -2.50
N LYS A 177 4.09 12.21 -3.67
CA LYS A 177 3.77 13.00 -4.87
C LYS A 177 2.49 13.81 -4.69
N GLN A 178 1.42 13.18 -4.21
CA GLN A 178 0.10 13.84 -4.06
C GLN A 178 0.07 14.87 -2.94
N LEU A 179 0.88 14.66 -1.89
CA LEU A 179 1.03 15.60 -0.77
C LEU A 179 2.10 16.68 -1.03
N ASN A 180 2.76 16.68 -2.20
CA ASN A 180 3.86 17.59 -2.54
C ASN A 180 5.04 17.53 -1.54
N LEU A 181 5.39 16.31 -1.07
CA LEU A 181 6.43 16.08 -0.07
C LEU A 181 7.75 15.56 -0.67
N LEU A 182 7.85 15.34 -1.99
CA LEU A 182 9.01 14.70 -2.64
C LEU A 182 10.35 15.35 -2.23
N ASP A 183 10.43 16.68 -2.27
CA ASP A 183 11.68 17.41 -1.97
C ASP A 183 12.07 17.38 -0.48
N LYS A 184 11.08 17.21 0.40
CA LYS A 184 11.23 17.16 1.86
C LYS A 184 11.31 15.74 2.42
N SER A 185 11.33 14.71 1.53
CA SER A 185 11.25 13.30 1.91
C SER A 185 12.54 12.54 1.61
N ALA A 186 12.86 11.58 2.49
CA ALA A 186 13.82 10.51 2.27
C ALA A 186 13.10 9.15 2.41
N VAL A 187 13.50 8.14 1.62
CA VAL A 187 12.91 6.79 1.67
C VAL A 187 14.00 5.77 1.96
N PHE A 188 13.79 4.96 2.99
CA PHE A 188 14.67 3.86 3.38
C PHE A 188 13.97 2.53 3.06
N CYS A 189 14.53 1.78 2.09
CA CYS A 189 13.91 0.58 1.56
C CYS A 189 14.95 -0.43 1.05
N SER A 190 14.54 -1.55 0.44
CA SER A 190 15.45 -2.52 -0.15
C SER A 190 16.16 -1.96 -1.40
N ASP A 191 17.30 -2.55 -1.78
CA ASP A 191 18.08 -2.14 -2.96
C ASP A 191 17.22 -2.12 -4.24
N LYS A 192 16.41 -3.17 -4.45
CA LYS A 192 15.46 -3.22 -5.57
C LYS A 192 14.46 -2.06 -5.56
N SER A 193 13.99 -1.68 -4.39
CA SER A 193 13.05 -0.56 -4.22
C SER A 193 13.74 0.79 -4.44
N VAL A 194 15.01 0.93 -4.05
CA VAL A 194 15.83 2.11 -4.34
C VAL A 194 15.95 2.30 -5.85
N ASP A 195 16.29 1.24 -6.59
CA ASP A 195 16.41 1.30 -8.05
C ASP A 195 15.07 1.66 -8.73
N LYS A 196 13.97 1.10 -8.22
CA LYS A 196 12.62 1.45 -8.68
C LYS A 196 12.31 2.93 -8.49
N LEU A 197 12.57 3.49 -7.30
CA LEU A 197 12.34 4.91 -7.00
C LEU A 197 13.25 5.84 -7.80
N ARG A 198 14.51 5.45 -8.03
CA ARG A 198 15.44 6.17 -8.92
C ARG A 198 14.95 6.20 -10.36
N GLY A 199 14.36 5.09 -10.84
CA GLY A 199 13.69 5.02 -12.14
C GLY A 199 12.50 5.99 -12.29
N LEU A 200 11.88 6.39 -11.18
CA LEU A 200 10.86 7.44 -11.11
C LEU A 200 11.44 8.85 -10.88
N ASN A 201 12.75 9.04 -11.04
CA ASN A 201 13.51 10.27 -10.79
C ASN A 201 13.53 10.73 -9.31
N PHE A 202 13.24 9.85 -8.35
CA PHE A 202 13.36 10.15 -6.94
C PHE A 202 14.75 9.71 -6.43
N LYS A 203 15.61 10.69 -6.09
CA LYS A 203 17.03 10.45 -5.75
C LYS A 203 17.29 10.19 -4.26
N SER A 204 16.40 10.64 -3.37
CA SER A 204 16.55 10.51 -1.91
C SER A 204 16.05 9.16 -1.40
N ALA A 205 16.46 8.07 -2.06
CA ALA A 205 16.14 6.69 -1.68
C ALA A 205 17.44 5.93 -1.32
N TYR A 206 17.44 5.22 -0.18
CA TYR A 206 18.61 4.61 0.43
C TYR A 206 18.30 3.19 0.90
N SER A 207 19.27 2.28 0.74
CA SER A 207 19.14 0.89 1.20
C SER A 207 19.77 0.63 2.56
N THR A 208 20.46 1.62 3.10
CA THR A 208 21.06 1.61 4.45
C THR A 208 20.62 2.84 5.21
N TRP A 209 20.49 2.68 6.54
CA TRP A 209 20.21 3.80 7.43
C TRP A 209 21.46 4.63 7.67
N ASP A 210 21.36 5.93 7.42
CA ASP A 210 22.36 6.93 7.83
C ASP A 210 21.59 8.21 8.18
N GLU A 211 21.81 8.71 9.40
CA GLU A 211 21.17 9.94 9.90
C GLU A 211 21.43 11.16 8.98
N LYS A 212 22.59 11.21 8.32
CA LYS A 212 22.92 12.27 7.35
C LYS A 212 21.98 12.36 6.16
N ASN A 213 21.30 11.26 5.85
CA ASN A 213 20.32 11.17 4.75
C ASN A 213 18.91 11.53 5.19
N MET A 214 18.69 11.81 6.47
CA MET A 214 17.39 12.20 6.99
C MET A 214 16.91 13.51 6.37
N LYS A 215 15.60 13.58 6.24
CA LYS A 215 14.88 14.81 5.90
C LYS A 215 13.74 15.04 6.89
N HIS A 216 12.91 16.04 6.63
CA HIS A 216 11.75 16.30 7.47
C HIS A 216 10.79 15.10 7.52
N TYR A 217 10.54 14.43 6.38
CA TYR A 217 9.74 13.20 6.27
C TYR A 217 10.63 12.01 5.90
N ASN A 218 10.69 11.01 6.77
CA ASN A 218 11.52 9.81 6.60
C ASN A 218 10.62 8.59 6.49
N TRP A 219 10.59 7.98 5.31
CA TRP A 219 9.74 6.84 5.00
C TRP A 219 10.53 5.55 5.12
N LEU A 220 9.99 4.58 5.87
CA LEU A 220 10.65 3.31 6.14
C LEU A 220 9.75 2.14 5.73
N THR A 221 10.34 1.17 5.02
CA THR A 221 9.69 -0.12 4.73
C THR A 221 10.03 -1.15 5.80
N SER A 222 9.38 -2.33 5.75
CA SER A 222 9.54 -3.41 6.75
C SER A 222 10.99 -3.82 7.02
N ARG A 223 11.91 -3.62 6.08
CA ARG A 223 13.35 -3.85 6.27
C ARG A 223 13.91 -3.09 7.49
N PHE A 224 13.32 -1.94 7.83
CA PHE A 224 13.78 -1.05 8.89
C PHE A 224 12.94 -1.10 10.16
N TYR A 225 11.92 -1.96 10.25
CA TYR A 225 11.09 -2.08 11.45
C TYR A 225 11.87 -2.62 12.65
N ASN A 226 12.84 -3.50 12.40
CA ASN A 226 13.60 -4.20 13.45
C ASN A 226 15.12 -4.01 13.35
N ALA A 227 15.65 -3.53 12.23
CA ALA A 227 17.08 -3.60 11.92
C ALA A 227 17.89 -2.37 12.35
N VAL A 228 17.26 -1.30 12.79
CA VAL A 228 17.89 0.01 13.01
C VAL A 228 17.47 0.58 14.35
N ASP A 229 18.42 1.12 15.11
CA ASP A 229 18.12 2.02 16.24
C ASP A 229 18.23 3.46 15.73
N ILE A 230 17.25 4.27 16.09
CA ILE A 230 17.18 5.69 15.72
C ILE A 230 17.46 6.51 16.97
N GLU A 231 18.66 7.10 17.03
CA GLU A 231 19.16 7.85 18.18
C GLU A 231 19.28 9.34 17.82
N ILE A 232 18.17 9.98 17.50
CA ILE A 232 18.12 11.42 17.22
C ILE A 232 17.86 12.24 18.47
N ASN A 233 18.31 13.50 18.49
CA ASN A 233 18.23 14.36 19.66
C ASN A 233 16.81 14.89 19.95
N GLU A 234 15.90 14.86 18.98
CA GLU A 234 14.51 15.25 19.15
C GLU A 234 13.59 14.03 19.25
N CYS A 235 12.42 14.21 19.86
CA CYS A 235 11.35 13.23 19.83
C CYS A 235 10.52 13.44 18.57
N PRO A 236 10.60 12.55 17.55
CA PRO A 236 9.87 12.71 16.29
C PRO A 236 8.42 12.32 16.41
N ASN A 237 7.62 12.70 15.39
CA ASN A 237 6.32 12.10 15.17
C ASN A 237 6.47 10.80 14.39
N VAL A 238 5.70 9.78 14.77
CA VAL A 238 5.71 8.46 14.13
C VAL A 238 4.33 8.15 13.56
N LEU A 239 4.26 7.89 12.27
CA LEU A 239 3.05 7.53 11.54
C LEU A 239 3.22 6.13 10.94
N LEU A 240 2.23 5.28 11.15
CA LEU A 240 2.12 3.95 10.57
C LEU A 240 0.99 3.98 9.55
N LEU A 241 1.25 3.55 8.32
CA LEU A 241 0.30 3.68 7.21
C LEU A 241 -0.03 2.31 6.64
N THR A 242 -1.31 1.93 6.69
CA THR A 242 -1.83 0.67 6.15
C THR A 242 -2.78 0.94 4.99
N ASP A 243 -2.56 0.25 3.87
CA ASP A 243 -3.41 0.28 2.70
C ASP A 243 -3.91 -1.13 2.36
N CYS A 244 -5.03 -1.53 2.93
CA CYS A 244 -5.63 -2.85 2.76
C CYS A 244 -6.07 -3.15 1.31
N TYR A 245 -6.25 -2.14 0.46
CA TYR A 245 -6.69 -2.33 -0.92
C TYR A 245 -5.54 -2.53 -1.91
N MET A 246 -4.43 -1.80 -1.71
CA MET A 246 -3.28 -1.83 -2.62
C MET A 246 -2.26 -2.90 -2.23
N ALA A 247 -2.10 -3.14 -0.92
CA ALA A 247 -1.02 -3.93 -0.40
C ALA A 247 -1.35 -4.49 0.98
N GLU A 248 -1.92 -5.68 1.04
CA GLU A 248 -2.23 -6.37 2.31
C GLU A 248 -1.00 -6.47 3.23
N TYR A 249 0.19 -6.61 2.67
CA TYR A 249 1.45 -6.65 3.40
C TYR A 249 1.86 -5.32 4.06
N THR A 250 1.04 -4.27 3.96
CA THR A 250 1.21 -3.02 4.73
C THR A 250 0.50 -3.03 6.08
N MET A 251 -0.34 -4.04 6.36
CA MET A 251 -0.99 -4.19 7.65
C MET A 251 0.05 -4.38 8.75
N PHE A 252 -0.13 -3.66 9.85
CA PHE A 252 0.72 -3.78 11.03
C PHE A 252 0.03 -4.67 12.07
N ASP A 253 0.79 -5.60 12.62
CA ASP A 253 0.36 -6.31 13.81
C ASP A 253 0.53 -5.42 15.05
N PRO A 254 -0.55 -5.13 15.80
CA PRO A 254 -0.46 -4.36 17.04
C PRO A 254 0.46 -4.98 18.09
N ASN A 255 0.62 -6.29 18.08
CA ASN A 255 1.37 -7.03 19.08
C ASN A 255 2.85 -7.22 18.73
N THR A 256 3.25 -7.00 17.48
CA THR A 256 4.63 -7.14 17.02
C THR A 256 5.14 -5.90 16.29
N ASP A 257 4.65 -5.63 15.07
CA ASP A 257 5.24 -4.63 14.18
C ASP A 257 5.22 -3.22 14.76
N ILE A 258 4.10 -2.81 15.37
CA ILE A 258 3.96 -1.47 15.93
C ILE A 258 4.89 -1.28 17.14
N ILE A 259 5.01 -2.32 17.99
CA ILE A 259 5.91 -2.32 19.14
C ILE A 259 7.36 -2.16 18.64
N GLN A 260 7.72 -2.91 17.62
CA GLN A 260 9.06 -2.86 17.03
C GLN A 260 9.35 -1.50 16.40
N CYS A 261 8.44 -0.97 15.58
CA CYS A 261 8.61 0.35 14.96
C CYS A 261 8.77 1.46 16.02
N ALA A 262 7.90 1.49 17.03
CA ALA A 262 7.97 2.48 18.12
C ALA A 262 9.22 2.29 18.99
N GLY A 263 9.68 1.05 19.17
CA GLY A 263 10.88 0.70 19.93
C GLY A 263 12.20 1.13 19.30
N ARG A 264 12.20 1.50 17.99
CA ARG A 264 13.42 1.97 17.31
C ARG A 264 13.92 3.31 17.83
N PHE A 265 13.04 4.14 18.36
CA PHE A 265 13.37 5.49 18.85
C PHE A 265 13.83 5.43 20.30
N ARG A 266 15.16 5.39 20.51
CA ARG A 266 15.76 5.21 21.85
C ARG A 266 15.55 6.41 22.77
N ASN A 267 15.44 7.61 22.21
CA ASN A 267 15.22 8.86 22.95
C ASN A 267 13.74 9.22 23.09
N GLY A 268 12.81 8.33 22.66
CA GLY A 268 11.37 8.54 22.72
C GLY A 268 10.77 9.10 21.43
N ILE A 269 9.46 9.27 21.44
CA ILE A 269 8.66 9.80 20.34
C ILE A 269 7.71 10.88 20.86
N SER A 270 7.36 11.87 20.01
CA SER A 270 6.41 12.93 20.35
C SER A 270 4.97 12.45 20.23
N SER A 271 4.66 11.73 19.15
CA SER A 271 3.35 11.15 18.92
C SER A 271 3.44 9.86 18.09
N LEU A 272 2.46 8.98 18.27
CA LEU A 272 2.32 7.75 17.50
C LEU A 272 0.93 7.70 16.89
N HIS A 273 0.85 7.50 15.59
CA HIS A 273 -0.40 7.43 14.84
C HIS A 273 -0.43 6.19 13.95
N LEU A 274 -1.55 5.46 13.95
CA LEU A 274 -1.88 4.49 12.92
C LEU A 274 -2.99 5.07 12.04
N ILE A 275 -2.74 5.15 10.75
CA ILE A 275 -3.73 5.57 9.74
C ILE A 275 -3.98 4.38 8.83
N SER A 276 -5.21 3.90 8.77
CA SER A 276 -5.55 2.68 8.05
C SER A 276 -6.90 2.77 7.37
N ASN A 277 -6.99 2.29 6.15
CA ASN A 277 -8.25 1.86 5.59
C ASN A 277 -8.60 0.43 6.09
N ILE A 278 -9.82 -0.01 5.84
CA ILE A 278 -10.34 -1.31 6.26
C ILE A 278 -10.94 -2.02 5.05
N ASN A 279 -10.95 -3.36 5.06
CA ASN A 279 -11.53 -4.15 3.98
C ASN A 279 -12.53 -5.18 4.53
N ASN A 280 -13.81 -4.88 4.38
CA ASN A 280 -14.92 -5.71 4.88
C ASN A 280 -15.00 -7.12 4.26
N HIS A 281 -14.22 -7.40 3.22
CA HIS A 281 -14.14 -8.72 2.59
C HIS A 281 -13.15 -9.67 3.28
N TYR A 282 -12.34 -9.17 4.22
CA TYR A 282 -11.45 -10.04 4.98
C TYR A 282 -12.24 -10.99 5.86
N PRO A 283 -11.88 -12.27 5.92
CA PRO A 283 -12.49 -13.21 6.85
C PRO A 283 -12.07 -12.90 8.28
N ILE A 284 -12.91 -13.30 9.22
CA ILE A 284 -12.58 -13.32 10.65
C ILE A 284 -12.51 -14.79 11.02
N TRP A 285 -11.35 -15.25 11.42
CA TRP A 285 -11.11 -16.61 11.83
C TRP A 285 -10.82 -16.70 13.33
N ASN A 286 -11.29 -17.73 13.98
CA ASN A 286 -10.71 -18.19 15.23
C ASN A 286 -9.63 -19.25 14.97
N ARG A 287 -8.84 -19.56 16.01
CA ARG A 287 -7.71 -20.50 15.88
C ARG A 287 -8.16 -21.91 15.48
N ASP A 288 -9.26 -22.40 16.04
CA ASP A 288 -9.77 -23.73 15.75
C ASP A 288 -10.26 -23.87 14.31
N GLU A 289 -10.90 -22.81 13.79
CA GLU A 289 -11.31 -22.74 12.38
C GLU A 289 -10.10 -22.77 11.44
N LEU A 290 -9.06 -21.97 11.73
CA LEU A 290 -7.83 -21.96 10.91
C LEU A 290 -7.09 -23.31 10.97
N ASN A 291 -6.93 -23.87 12.15
CA ASN A 291 -6.33 -25.19 12.32
C ASN A 291 -7.13 -26.27 11.58
N GLY A 292 -8.46 -26.24 11.67
CA GLY A 292 -9.35 -27.12 10.92
C GLY A 292 -9.18 -26.98 9.41
N TYR A 293 -9.06 -25.74 8.92
CA TYR A 293 -8.85 -25.44 7.51
C TYR A 293 -7.51 -25.97 6.99
N ILE A 294 -6.42 -25.74 7.74
CA ILE A 294 -5.08 -26.25 7.41
C ILE A 294 -5.06 -27.78 7.43
N LYS A 295 -5.75 -28.40 8.40
CA LYS A 295 -5.91 -29.86 8.48
C LYS A 295 -6.59 -30.42 7.24
N CYS A 296 -7.67 -29.81 6.76
CA CYS A 296 -8.33 -30.19 5.52
C CYS A 296 -7.41 -30.09 4.30
N PHE A 297 -6.58 -29.05 4.22
CA PHE A 297 -5.57 -28.92 3.16
C PHE A 297 -4.54 -30.04 3.23
N LYS A 298 -4.07 -30.38 4.45
CA LYS A 298 -3.14 -31.47 4.68
C LYS A 298 -3.73 -32.81 4.25
N GLU A 299 -4.95 -33.13 4.70
CA GLU A 299 -5.63 -34.37 4.33
C GLU A 299 -5.81 -34.49 2.81
N THR A 300 -6.14 -33.39 2.14
CA THR A 300 -6.26 -33.36 0.68
C THR A 300 -4.91 -33.64 0.02
N TYR A 301 -3.85 -32.99 0.50
CA TYR A 301 -2.49 -33.20 0.01
C TYR A 301 -2.04 -34.66 0.21
N ASP A 302 -2.22 -35.20 1.40
CA ASP A 302 -1.81 -36.57 1.75
C ASP A 302 -2.51 -37.60 0.86
N ASN A 303 -3.82 -37.41 0.58
CA ASN A 303 -4.57 -38.32 -0.32
C ASN A 303 -4.03 -38.28 -1.75
N ILE A 304 -3.73 -37.12 -2.31
CA ILE A 304 -3.16 -37.02 -3.66
C ILE A 304 -1.72 -37.51 -3.69
N ASN A 305 -0.95 -37.25 -2.65
CA ASN A 305 0.43 -37.77 -2.53
C ASN A 305 0.46 -39.29 -2.45
N LEU A 306 -0.48 -39.92 -1.74
CA LEU A 306 -0.62 -41.37 -1.71
C LEU A 306 -0.87 -41.93 -3.12
N LEU A 307 -1.73 -41.31 -3.91
CA LEU A 307 -1.98 -41.68 -5.30
C LEU A 307 -0.73 -41.52 -6.18
N TYR A 308 0.02 -40.43 -5.98
CA TYR A 308 1.31 -40.22 -6.63
C TYR A 308 2.29 -41.34 -6.34
N GLU A 309 2.46 -41.68 -5.07
CA GLU A 309 3.36 -42.76 -4.61
C GLU A 309 2.96 -44.14 -5.12
N GLN A 310 1.66 -44.48 -5.08
CA GLN A 310 1.14 -45.75 -5.58
C GLN A 310 1.34 -45.96 -7.08
N ASN A 311 1.45 -44.87 -7.85
CA ASN A 311 1.58 -44.93 -9.30
C ASN A 311 3.02 -44.69 -9.81
N ARG A 312 4.05 -44.94 -9.00
CA ARG A 312 5.48 -44.75 -9.35
C ARG A 312 5.91 -45.43 -10.67
N LYS A 313 5.22 -46.50 -11.08
CA LYS A 313 5.52 -47.23 -12.33
C LYS A 313 4.89 -46.60 -13.58
N CYS A 314 4.00 -45.62 -13.44
CA CYS A 314 3.31 -44.99 -14.57
C CYS A 314 3.66 -43.52 -14.64
N LYS A 315 4.63 -43.16 -15.49
CA LYS A 315 5.15 -41.81 -15.64
C LYS A 315 4.06 -40.76 -15.91
N MET A 316 3.10 -41.04 -16.80
CA MET A 316 2.01 -40.12 -17.11
C MET A 316 1.12 -39.82 -15.90
N LYS A 317 0.81 -40.84 -15.08
CA LYS A 317 0.03 -40.65 -13.85
C LYS A 317 0.82 -39.86 -12.82
N GLN A 318 2.11 -40.12 -12.66
CA GLN A 318 2.98 -39.39 -11.76
C GLN A 318 3.04 -37.91 -12.14
N GLU A 319 3.25 -37.58 -13.44
CA GLU A 319 3.27 -36.21 -13.92
C GLU A 319 1.94 -35.50 -13.64
N ALA A 320 0.80 -36.17 -13.86
CA ALA A 320 -0.52 -35.62 -13.57
C ALA A 320 -0.74 -35.36 -12.07
N TYR A 321 -0.41 -36.35 -11.20
CA TYR A 321 -0.55 -36.13 -9.75
C TYR A 321 0.42 -35.09 -9.22
N LYS A 322 1.66 -35.04 -9.73
CA LYS A 322 2.61 -33.99 -9.36
C LYS A 322 2.11 -32.60 -9.71
N ALA A 323 1.57 -32.42 -10.92
CA ALA A 323 0.99 -31.16 -11.33
C ALA A 323 -0.16 -30.70 -10.41
N ILE A 324 -0.97 -31.67 -9.90
CA ILE A 324 -2.02 -31.36 -8.91
C ILE A 324 -1.38 -30.98 -7.57
N LEU A 325 -0.43 -31.80 -7.05
CA LEU A 325 0.25 -31.52 -5.78
C LEU A 325 0.87 -30.13 -5.75
N ASP A 326 1.56 -29.74 -6.83
CA ASP A 326 2.22 -28.43 -6.95
C ASP A 326 1.23 -27.25 -6.89
N THR A 327 -0.08 -27.48 -7.12
CA THR A 327 -1.13 -26.46 -7.04
C THR A 327 -1.93 -26.46 -5.75
N LEU A 328 -1.77 -27.49 -4.90
CA LEU A 328 -2.52 -27.57 -3.65
C LEU A 328 -2.06 -26.52 -2.63
N PRO A 329 -3.00 -25.90 -1.90
CA PRO A 329 -2.65 -24.89 -0.90
C PRO A 329 -1.69 -25.35 0.19
N PHE A 330 -1.69 -26.65 0.53
CA PHE A 330 -0.79 -27.21 1.54
C PHE A 330 0.68 -27.19 1.11
N THR A 331 0.97 -27.17 -0.19
CA THR A 331 2.35 -27.18 -0.71
C THR A 331 3.19 -26.00 -0.22
N GLN A 332 2.57 -24.84 0.04
CA GLN A 332 3.25 -23.68 0.61
C GLN A 332 3.81 -23.92 2.03
N PHE A 333 3.30 -24.93 2.74
CA PHE A 333 3.72 -25.30 4.09
C PHE A 333 4.77 -26.42 4.11
N LEU A 334 5.34 -26.76 2.96
CA LEU A 334 6.39 -27.78 2.88
C LEU A 334 7.75 -27.14 2.63
N THR A 335 8.79 -27.74 3.24
CA THR A 335 10.17 -27.43 2.89
C THR A 335 10.53 -27.96 1.50
N THR A 336 11.67 -27.54 0.95
CA THR A 336 12.19 -28.08 -0.32
C THR A 336 12.37 -29.61 -0.30
N ASP A 337 12.60 -30.19 0.87
CA ASP A 337 12.78 -31.62 1.07
C ASP A 337 11.47 -32.36 1.37
N GLY A 338 10.32 -31.62 1.33
CA GLY A 338 8.98 -32.21 1.51
C GLY A 338 8.54 -32.39 2.97
N TYR A 339 9.28 -31.90 3.94
CA TYR A 339 8.87 -31.87 5.35
C TYR A 339 7.93 -30.70 5.66
N ILE A 340 7.11 -30.86 6.69
CA ILE A 340 6.22 -29.78 7.15
C ILE A 340 7.05 -28.65 7.74
N ASN A 341 6.83 -27.44 7.23
CA ASN A 341 7.36 -26.19 7.77
C ASN A 341 6.33 -25.56 8.72
N TYR A 342 6.43 -25.87 10.00
CA TYR A 342 5.52 -25.34 11.01
C TYR A 342 5.57 -23.81 11.12
N PHE A 343 6.73 -23.20 10.87
CA PHE A 343 6.84 -21.74 10.88
C PHE A 343 6.06 -21.08 9.73
N ALA A 344 5.97 -21.73 8.57
CA ALA A 344 5.12 -21.27 7.48
C ALA A 344 3.62 -21.42 7.80
N ILE A 345 3.24 -22.46 8.52
CA ILE A 345 1.88 -22.62 9.05
C ILE A 345 1.56 -21.50 10.05
N ASP A 346 2.46 -21.27 11.00
CA ASP A 346 2.29 -20.22 12.02
C ASP A 346 2.22 -18.82 11.40
N ASN A 347 3.04 -18.56 10.37
CA ASN A 347 2.99 -17.32 9.59
C ASN A 347 1.63 -17.14 8.90
N TYR A 348 1.10 -18.18 8.29
CA TYR A 348 -0.22 -18.12 7.66
C TYR A 348 -1.31 -17.81 8.70
N ILE A 349 -1.30 -18.50 9.84
CA ILE A 349 -2.26 -18.27 10.94
C ILE A 349 -2.15 -16.83 11.43
N ASP A 350 -0.95 -16.34 11.68
CA ASP A 350 -0.69 -14.98 12.17
C ASP A 350 -1.18 -13.92 11.17
N ASN A 351 -0.89 -14.11 9.88
CA ASN A 351 -1.35 -13.21 8.83
C ASN A 351 -2.88 -13.16 8.71
N GLU A 352 -3.57 -14.31 8.83
CA GLU A 352 -5.02 -14.34 8.79
C GLU A 352 -5.65 -13.67 10.03
N PHE A 353 -5.04 -13.79 11.21
CA PHE A 353 -5.48 -13.03 12.39
C PHE A 353 -5.29 -11.52 12.22
N ILE A 354 -4.16 -11.10 11.65
CA ILE A 354 -3.90 -9.68 11.37
C ILE A 354 -4.97 -9.14 10.41
N LYS A 355 -5.31 -9.87 9.33
CA LYS A 355 -6.40 -9.48 8.41
C LYS A 355 -7.72 -9.29 9.14
N GLY A 356 -8.02 -10.16 10.11
CA GLY A 356 -9.22 -10.05 10.94
C GLY A 356 -9.34 -8.73 11.69
N TYR A 357 -8.23 -8.15 12.16
CA TYR A 357 -8.23 -6.83 12.80
C TYR A 357 -8.69 -5.73 11.82
N TYR A 358 -8.27 -5.82 10.56
CA TYR A 358 -8.54 -4.82 9.52
C TYR A 358 -9.84 -5.05 8.74
N GLN A 359 -10.66 -6.04 9.13
CA GLN A 359 -11.94 -6.33 8.50
C GLN A 359 -12.96 -5.20 8.72
N ASN A 360 -13.00 -4.61 9.91
CA ASN A 360 -13.85 -3.47 10.22
C ASN A 360 -13.25 -2.58 11.31
N SER A 361 -13.82 -1.40 11.47
CA SER A 361 -13.32 -0.39 12.42
C SER A 361 -13.43 -0.82 13.89
N VAL A 362 -14.41 -1.66 14.22
CA VAL A 362 -14.61 -2.16 15.59
C VAL A 362 -13.54 -3.17 15.97
N ASN A 363 -13.22 -4.08 15.05
CA ASN A 363 -12.16 -5.06 15.27
C ASN A 363 -10.80 -4.38 15.42
N LEU A 364 -10.52 -3.38 14.57
CA LEU A 364 -9.27 -2.63 14.66
C LEU A 364 -9.20 -1.81 15.96
N TYR A 365 -10.29 -1.18 16.37
CA TYR A 365 -10.37 -0.50 17.66
C TYR A 365 -10.06 -1.46 18.82
N ARG A 366 -10.70 -2.65 18.86
CA ARG A 366 -10.48 -3.66 19.91
C ARG A 366 -9.04 -4.15 19.96
N ALA A 367 -8.39 -4.34 18.82
CA ALA A 367 -7.00 -4.76 18.76
C ALA A 367 -6.04 -3.80 19.50
N PHE A 368 -6.43 -2.53 19.68
CA PHE A 368 -5.68 -1.54 20.45
C PHE A 368 -6.23 -1.29 21.85
N SER A 369 -7.56 -1.28 22.04
CA SER A 369 -8.16 -1.07 23.36
C SER A 369 -7.83 -2.20 24.34
N ASP A 370 -7.74 -3.41 23.83
CA ASP A 370 -7.46 -4.61 24.62
C ASP A 370 -5.94 -4.93 24.71
N ASN A 371 -5.10 -4.07 24.11
CA ASN A 371 -3.65 -4.27 24.08
C ASN A 371 -2.97 -3.92 25.42
N GLU A 372 -2.01 -4.74 25.84
CA GLU A 372 -1.25 -4.50 27.07
C GLU A 372 -0.19 -3.40 26.94
N VAL A 373 0.26 -3.09 25.71
CA VAL A 373 1.40 -2.20 25.43
C VAL A 373 0.95 -0.79 25.04
N PHE A 374 -0.25 -0.66 24.48
CA PHE A 374 -0.78 0.62 24.00
C PHE A 374 -1.91 1.14 24.86
N SER A 375 -1.96 2.48 24.97
CA SER A 375 -3.08 3.25 25.49
C SER A 375 -3.66 4.07 24.34
N LEU A 376 -4.93 3.85 24.02
CA LEU A 376 -5.59 4.55 22.91
C LEU A 376 -5.95 5.98 23.33
N SER A 377 -5.13 6.96 22.91
CA SER A 377 -5.32 8.39 23.24
C SER A 377 -6.45 9.03 22.44
N SER A 378 -6.61 8.66 21.18
CA SER A 378 -7.72 9.13 20.35
C SER A 378 -8.12 8.10 19.30
N TYR A 379 -9.40 8.13 18.95
CA TYR A 379 -9.96 7.30 17.89
C TYR A 379 -10.75 8.17 16.92
N HIS A 380 -10.40 8.09 15.65
CA HIS A 380 -11.05 8.80 14.55
C HIS A 380 -11.53 7.79 13.52
N ASN A 381 -12.78 7.90 13.10
CA ASN A 381 -13.34 7.09 12.02
C ASN A 381 -13.87 8.05 10.95
N ASN A 382 -13.02 8.35 9.98
CA ASN A 382 -13.28 9.34 8.95
C ASN A 382 -13.78 8.67 7.67
N HIS A 383 -14.95 9.08 7.21
CA HIS A 383 -15.52 8.59 5.96
C HIS A 383 -15.67 9.73 4.96
N TYR A 384 -15.00 9.62 3.82
CA TYR A 384 -15.04 10.59 2.73
C TYR A 384 -15.93 10.07 1.60
N LYS A 385 -16.51 10.97 0.81
CA LYS A 385 -17.37 10.63 -0.34
C LYS A 385 -16.66 9.76 -1.37
N LEU A 386 -15.37 10.04 -1.64
CA LEU A 386 -14.51 9.22 -2.48
C LEU A 386 -13.41 8.59 -1.64
N GLY A 387 -13.34 7.28 -1.68
CA GLY A 387 -12.38 6.48 -0.96
C GLY A 387 -11.27 5.91 -1.84
N ASP A 388 -10.36 5.16 -1.20
CA ASP A 388 -9.25 4.47 -1.86
C ASP A 388 -9.74 3.40 -2.83
N TYR A 389 -10.85 2.72 -2.50
CA TYR A 389 -11.46 1.72 -3.37
C TYR A 389 -11.90 2.30 -4.72
N GLU A 390 -12.59 3.45 -4.72
CA GLU A 390 -13.01 4.15 -5.93
C GLU A 390 -11.82 4.67 -6.72
N ARG A 391 -10.77 5.17 -6.03
CA ARG A 391 -9.54 5.63 -6.66
C ARG A 391 -8.80 4.48 -7.35
N LEU A 392 -8.68 3.33 -6.71
CA LEU A 392 -8.02 2.15 -7.25
C LEU A 392 -8.69 1.65 -8.54
N HIS A 393 -10.01 1.56 -8.53
CA HIS A 393 -10.76 1.17 -9.72
C HIS A 393 -10.55 2.14 -10.90
N ARG A 394 -10.39 3.42 -10.64
CA ARG A 394 -10.09 4.44 -11.64
C ARG A 394 -8.71 4.26 -12.28
N GLU A 395 -7.70 3.94 -11.46
CA GLU A 395 -6.29 3.90 -11.88
C GLU A 395 -5.89 2.57 -12.56
N ASN A 396 -6.76 1.58 -12.56
CA ASN A 396 -6.48 0.29 -13.19
C ASN A 396 -6.27 0.43 -14.71
N ASN A 397 -5.03 0.25 -15.15
CA ASN A 397 -4.62 0.41 -16.57
C ASN A 397 -5.15 -0.69 -17.51
N ALA A 398 -5.64 -1.83 -16.98
CA ALA A 398 -6.23 -2.90 -17.78
C ALA A 398 -7.65 -2.57 -18.28
N ILE A 399 -8.27 -1.47 -17.85
CA ILE A 399 -9.65 -1.10 -18.17
C ILE A 399 -9.69 -0.23 -19.42
N SER A 400 -10.64 -0.50 -20.33
CA SER A 400 -10.86 0.31 -21.53
C SER A 400 -11.23 1.77 -21.19
N LEU A 401 -10.93 2.72 -22.09
CA LEU A 401 -11.29 4.14 -21.93
C LEU A 401 -12.78 4.33 -21.64
N LYS A 402 -13.64 3.54 -22.27
CA LYS A 402 -15.10 3.57 -22.03
C LYS A 402 -15.42 3.13 -20.59
N ALA A 403 -14.76 2.08 -20.09
CA ALA A 403 -14.97 1.60 -18.72
C ALA A 403 -14.46 2.62 -17.70
N LYS A 404 -13.27 3.22 -17.91
CA LYS A 404 -12.74 4.31 -17.08
C LYS A 404 -13.73 5.48 -16.98
N ARG A 405 -14.33 5.90 -18.11
CA ARG A 405 -15.32 6.97 -18.14
C ARG A 405 -16.61 6.65 -17.40
N LYS A 406 -17.05 5.38 -17.44
CA LYS A 406 -18.20 4.94 -16.63
C LYS A 406 -17.92 5.09 -15.14
N ILE A 407 -16.70 4.71 -14.69
CA ILE A 407 -16.28 4.85 -13.31
C ILE A 407 -16.24 6.33 -12.91
N LEU A 408 -15.64 7.20 -13.74
CA LEU A 408 -15.59 8.63 -13.49
C LEU A 408 -16.99 9.27 -13.34
N VAL A 409 -17.93 8.91 -14.24
CA VAL A 409 -19.31 9.42 -14.16
C VAL A 409 -20.01 8.94 -12.89
N LYS A 410 -19.76 7.69 -12.45
CA LYS A 410 -20.29 7.19 -11.18
C LYS A 410 -19.69 7.93 -9.98
N GLN A 411 -18.40 8.25 -10.02
CA GLN A 411 -17.74 9.03 -8.97
C GLN A 411 -18.24 10.47 -8.89
N LEU A 412 -18.48 11.11 -10.05
CA LEU A 412 -19.12 12.44 -10.11
C LEU A 412 -20.55 12.41 -9.56
N GLU A 413 -21.29 11.34 -9.82
CA GLU A 413 -22.63 11.15 -9.26
C GLU A 413 -22.60 11.01 -7.73
N ILE A 414 -21.63 10.26 -7.17
CA ILE A 414 -21.43 10.12 -5.73
C ILE A 414 -21.06 11.47 -5.08
N LEU A 415 -20.21 12.26 -5.74
CA LEU A 415 -19.85 13.59 -5.26
C LEU A 415 -21.07 14.53 -5.21
N GLY A 416 -21.98 14.43 -6.19
CA GLY A 416 -23.14 15.29 -6.30
C GLY A 416 -22.76 16.77 -6.38
N ASP A 417 -23.56 17.63 -5.72
CA ASP A 417 -23.24 19.05 -5.58
C ASP A 417 -22.04 19.23 -4.64
N CYS A 418 -20.93 19.73 -5.18
CA CYS A 418 -19.71 19.97 -4.43
C CYS A 418 -19.91 21.15 -3.46
N SER A 419 -20.23 20.86 -2.21
CA SER A 419 -20.54 21.84 -1.17
C SER A 419 -19.35 22.17 -0.26
N THR A 420 -18.30 21.34 -0.28
CA THR A 420 -17.10 21.52 0.56
C THR A 420 -15.86 21.74 -0.31
N GLU A 421 -14.81 22.34 0.27
CA GLU A 421 -13.50 22.47 -0.40
C GLU A 421 -12.93 21.10 -0.76
N LEU A 422 -13.22 20.08 0.03
CA LEU A 422 -12.79 18.72 -0.21
C LEU A 422 -13.49 18.12 -1.43
N ASP A 423 -14.81 18.32 -1.58
CA ASP A 423 -15.56 17.88 -2.77
C ASP A 423 -15.02 18.52 -4.05
N LEU A 424 -14.68 19.82 -3.97
CA LEU A 424 -14.06 20.55 -5.08
C LEU A 424 -12.67 20.00 -5.41
N SER A 425 -11.87 19.66 -4.41
CA SER A 425 -10.56 19.03 -4.59
C SER A 425 -10.69 17.67 -5.29
N PHE A 426 -11.61 16.80 -4.85
CA PHE A 426 -11.86 15.52 -5.50
C PHE A 426 -12.34 15.70 -6.95
N LYS A 427 -13.22 16.67 -7.21
CA LYS A 427 -13.67 16.96 -8.58
C LYS A 427 -12.52 17.41 -9.48
N GLU A 428 -11.57 18.16 -8.93
CA GLU A 428 -10.38 18.59 -9.68
C GLU A 428 -9.45 17.41 -9.97
N GLU A 429 -9.27 16.48 -9.05
CA GLU A 429 -8.55 15.22 -9.32
C GLU A 429 -9.20 14.43 -10.47
N LEU A 430 -10.54 14.30 -10.48
CA LEU A 430 -11.25 13.65 -11.57
C LEU A 430 -11.05 14.39 -12.89
N ARG A 431 -11.01 15.74 -12.86
CA ARG A 431 -10.75 16.59 -14.04
C ARG A 431 -9.35 16.39 -14.62
N GLN A 432 -8.34 16.16 -13.77
CA GLN A 432 -6.99 15.83 -14.23
C GLN A 432 -6.91 14.47 -14.94
N VAL A 433 -7.79 13.52 -14.59
CA VAL A 433 -7.85 12.20 -15.24
C VAL A 433 -8.53 12.25 -16.61
N ASP A 434 -9.69 12.88 -16.72
CA ASP A 434 -10.40 13.10 -18.00
C ASP A 434 -11.24 14.38 -17.95
N LYS A 435 -10.61 15.50 -18.34
CA LYS A 435 -11.25 16.82 -18.41
C LYS A 435 -12.53 16.83 -19.20
N LEU A 436 -12.57 16.06 -20.31
CA LEU A 436 -13.74 16.04 -21.20
C LEU A 436 -14.97 15.45 -20.48
N ILE A 437 -14.79 14.39 -19.71
CA ILE A 437 -15.91 13.72 -19.02
C ILE A 437 -16.43 14.59 -17.87
N VAL A 438 -15.57 15.25 -17.12
CA VAL A 438 -16.00 16.14 -16.04
C VAL A 438 -16.77 17.34 -16.62
N GLU A 439 -16.26 17.98 -17.69
CA GLU A 439 -16.97 19.06 -18.38
C GLU A 439 -18.31 18.58 -18.95
N ALA A 440 -18.34 17.37 -19.54
CA ALA A 440 -19.56 16.80 -20.06
C ALA A 440 -20.60 16.52 -18.97
N TYR A 441 -20.15 16.05 -17.80
CA TYR A 441 -21.05 15.81 -16.67
C TYR A 441 -21.68 17.11 -16.17
N ASP A 442 -20.89 18.17 -16.04
CA ASP A 442 -21.37 19.49 -15.60
C ASP A 442 -22.38 20.11 -16.59
N LYS A 443 -22.17 19.93 -17.90
CA LYS A 443 -23.00 20.57 -18.93
C LYS A 443 -24.16 19.73 -19.45
N LEU A 444 -24.00 18.41 -19.52
CA LEU A 444 -24.93 17.50 -20.16
C LEU A 444 -25.63 16.56 -19.19
N GLY A 445 -25.00 16.30 -18.02
CA GLY A 445 -25.46 15.31 -17.06
C GLY A 445 -25.16 13.85 -17.46
N LYS A 446 -25.34 12.94 -16.49
CA LYS A 446 -25.08 11.50 -16.62
C LYS A 446 -25.86 10.87 -17.77
N ALA A 447 -27.19 11.08 -17.83
CA ALA A 447 -28.08 10.43 -18.79
C ALA A 447 -27.65 10.71 -20.24
N LYS A 448 -27.25 11.94 -20.54
CA LYS A 448 -26.81 12.33 -21.89
C LYS A 448 -25.45 11.71 -22.25
N ILE A 449 -24.52 11.61 -21.32
CA ILE A 449 -23.22 10.96 -21.53
C ILE A 449 -23.43 9.46 -21.85
N GLU A 450 -24.34 8.80 -21.14
CA GLU A 450 -24.70 7.40 -21.37
C GLU A 450 -25.34 7.19 -22.77
N GLU A 451 -26.27 8.05 -23.18
CA GLU A 451 -26.87 8.06 -24.53
C GLU A 451 -25.78 8.19 -25.60
N LEU A 452 -24.79 9.05 -25.38
CA LEU A 452 -23.66 9.26 -26.28
C LEU A 452 -22.61 8.13 -26.21
N ARG A 453 -22.84 7.08 -25.38
CA ARG A 453 -22.02 5.89 -25.22
C ARG A 453 -20.56 6.22 -24.83
N TYR A 454 -20.35 7.31 -24.08
CA TYR A 454 -19.02 7.79 -23.64
C TYR A 454 -18.04 8.13 -24.78
N ASN A 455 -18.55 8.37 -25.98
CA ASN A 455 -17.74 8.62 -27.18
C ASN A 455 -17.23 10.06 -27.22
N SER A 456 -15.90 10.25 -27.25
CA SER A 456 -15.27 11.58 -27.22
C SER A 456 -15.75 12.54 -28.30
N LYS A 457 -15.91 12.07 -29.55
CA LYS A 457 -16.33 12.91 -30.68
C LYS A 457 -17.78 13.37 -30.51
N LYS A 458 -18.65 12.45 -30.09
CA LYS A 458 -20.08 12.75 -29.87
C LYS A 458 -20.26 13.71 -28.68
N ILE A 459 -19.52 13.47 -27.57
CA ILE A 459 -19.56 14.30 -26.37
C ILE A 459 -19.09 15.72 -26.69
N LYS A 460 -17.93 15.89 -27.33
CA LYS A 460 -17.42 17.21 -27.73
C LYS A 460 -18.43 17.98 -28.62
N ARG A 461 -19.04 17.27 -29.57
CA ARG A 461 -20.06 17.83 -30.43
C ARG A 461 -21.27 18.32 -29.62
N GLU A 462 -21.74 17.52 -28.67
CA GLU A 462 -22.93 17.84 -27.87
C GLU A 462 -22.66 19.01 -26.91
N ILE A 463 -21.47 19.08 -26.31
CA ILE A 463 -21.05 20.22 -25.49
C ILE A 463 -21.12 21.52 -26.31
N ILE A 464 -20.55 21.53 -27.53
CA ILE A 464 -20.57 22.71 -28.41
C ILE A 464 -22.01 23.12 -28.76
N LEU A 465 -22.89 22.13 -29.05
CA LEU A 465 -24.30 22.41 -29.33
C LEU A 465 -25.03 23.00 -28.12
N THR A 466 -24.82 22.42 -26.95
CA THR A 466 -25.44 22.89 -25.71
C THR A 466 -24.98 24.33 -25.37
N ASP A 467 -23.68 24.60 -25.46
CA ASP A 467 -23.13 25.94 -25.25
C ASP A 467 -23.71 26.95 -26.26
N TYR A 468 -23.79 26.56 -27.52
CA TYR A 468 -24.39 27.40 -28.55
C TYR A 468 -25.86 27.70 -28.25
N HIS A 469 -26.66 26.67 -27.93
CA HIS A 469 -28.08 26.86 -27.62
C HIS A 469 -28.32 27.68 -26.36
N ASN A 470 -27.48 27.49 -25.30
CA ASN A 470 -27.59 28.25 -24.08
C ASN A 470 -27.27 29.72 -24.33
N LYS A 471 -26.20 30.02 -25.08
CA LYS A 471 -25.88 31.42 -25.47
C LYS A 471 -26.94 32.01 -26.40
N ALA A 472 -27.46 31.24 -27.33
CA ALA A 472 -28.52 31.71 -28.23
C ALA A 472 -29.84 32.05 -27.53
N ARG A 473 -30.12 31.40 -26.38
CA ARG A 473 -31.30 31.70 -25.54
C ARG A 473 -31.07 32.81 -24.54
N GLY A 474 -29.83 33.18 -24.34
CA GLY A 474 -29.47 34.22 -23.36
C GLY A 474 -30.01 35.60 -23.70
N ASN A 475 -30.30 36.44 -22.69
CA ASN A 475 -30.85 37.78 -22.83
C ASN A 475 -30.05 38.66 -23.78
N GLU A 476 -28.72 38.55 -23.80
CA GLU A 476 -27.86 39.34 -24.69
C GLU A 476 -28.05 38.99 -26.16
N ALA A 477 -28.11 37.66 -26.47
CA ALA A 477 -28.41 37.22 -27.83
C ALA A 477 -29.79 37.68 -28.29
N GLN A 478 -30.78 37.60 -27.41
CA GLN A 478 -32.14 38.06 -27.73
C GLN A 478 -32.19 39.58 -27.97
N LYS A 479 -31.41 40.37 -27.21
CA LYS A 479 -31.29 41.83 -27.44
C LYS A 479 -30.70 42.11 -28.84
N LEU A 480 -29.56 41.51 -29.17
CA LEU A 480 -28.88 41.72 -30.45
C LEU A 480 -29.72 41.22 -31.64
N LEU A 481 -30.37 40.04 -31.49
CA LEU A 481 -31.28 39.49 -32.51
C LEU A 481 -32.49 40.42 -32.75
N ASN A 482 -33.04 41.03 -31.69
CA ASN A 482 -34.14 41.98 -31.77
C ASN A 482 -33.75 43.32 -32.43
N LEU A 483 -32.52 43.76 -32.23
CA LEU A 483 -32.00 44.96 -32.91
C LEU A 483 -31.80 44.73 -34.39
N ASP A 484 -31.35 43.55 -34.77
CA ASP A 484 -30.95 43.21 -36.12
C ASP A 484 -32.10 42.62 -37.00
N PHE A 485 -33.08 41.94 -36.36
CA PHE A 485 -34.16 41.26 -37.08
C PHE A 485 -35.55 41.63 -36.52
N GLN A 486 -36.38 42.23 -37.35
CA GLN A 486 -37.76 42.62 -37.01
C GLN A 486 -38.76 41.59 -37.51
N ILE A 487 -39.80 41.29 -36.70
CA ILE A 487 -40.90 40.43 -37.06
C ILE A 487 -41.68 41.08 -38.20
N GLY A 488 -42.08 40.32 -39.22
CA GLY A 488 -42.75 40.80 -40.41
C GLY A 488 -41.80 41.38 -41.48
N ALA A 489 -40.52 41.54 -41.20
CA ALA A 489 -39.53 42.01 -42.17
C ALA A 489 -38.88 40.86 -42.97
N TRP A 490 -38.54 41.15 -44.22
CA TRP A 490 -37.79 40.25 -45.08
C TRP A 490 -36.31 40.67 -45.13
N TYR A 491 -35.41 39.66 -45.02
CA TYR A 491 -33.96 39.85 -45.13
C TYR A 491 -33.36 38.93 -46.17
N SER A 492 -32.42 39.45 -46.96
CA SER A 492 -31.68 38.62 -47.93
C SER A 492 -30.76 37.62 -47.22
N ALA A 493 -30.49 36.49 -47.89
CA ALA A 493 -29.60 35.46 -47.37
C ALA A 493 -28.20 35.98 -46.99
N GLU A 494 -27.65 36.92 -47.75
CA GLU A 494 -26.36 37.57 -47.45
C GLU A 494 -26.43 38.44 -46.23
N ASN A 495 -27.49 39.25 -46.08
CA ASN A 495 -27.69 40.09 -44.93
C ASN A 495 -27.85 39.28 -43.64
N ILE A 496 -28.68 38.23 -43.68
CA ILE A 496 -28.87 37.31 -42.57
C ILE A 496 -27.52 36.68 -42.15
N LYS A 497 -26.76 36.17 -43.13
CA LYS A 497 -25.47 35.53 -42.87
C LYS A 497 -24.47 36.52 -42.24
N SER A 498 -24.39 37.75 -42.71
CA SER A 498 -23.50 38.78 -42.21
C SER A 498 -23.83 39.16 -40.76
N LYS A 499 -25.12 39.46 -40.50
CA LYS A 499 -25.60 39.85 -39.17
C LYS A 499 -25.42 38.70 -38.13
N LEU A 500 -25.80 37.49 -38.49
CA LEU A 500 -25.61 36.34 -37.58
C LEU A 500 -24.15 36.02 -37.30
N LYS A 501 -23.26 36.19 -38.31
CA LYS A 501 -21.83 36.05 -38.07
C LYS A 501 -21.31 37.08 -37.07
N GLN A 502 -21.78 38.34 -37.15
CA GLN A 502 -21.40 39.38 -36.24
C GLN A 502 -21.93 39.06 -34.83
N ILE A 503 -23.19 38.71 -34.66
CA ILE A 503 -23.80 38.32 -33.37
C ILE A 503 -23.03 37.12 -32.75
N CYS A 504 -22.72 36.08 -33.55
CA CYS A 504 -21.95 34.95 -33.07
C CYS A 504 -20.55 35.37 -32.59
N LYS A 505 -19.90 36.31 -33.24
CA LYS A 505 -18.60 36.85 -32.85
C LYS A 505 -18.69 37.64 -31.56
N ASP A 506 -19.67 38.53 -31.46
CA ASP A 506 -19.84 39.45 -30.30
C ASP A 506 -20.17 38.66 -29.02
N LEU A 507 -20.87 37.54 -29.14
CA LEU A 507 -21.24 36.66 -28.03
C LEU A 507 -20.29 35.44 -27.84
N ASP A 508 -19.17 35.38 -28.56
CA ASP A 508 -18.28 34.19 -28.59
C ASP A 508 -19.06 32.88 -28.74
N MET A 509 -20.02 32.85 -29.66
CA MET A 509 -20.80 31.64 -29.97
C MET A 509 -20.09 30.83 -31.04
N LYS A 510 -19.83 29.54 -30.75
CA LYS A 510 -19.16 28.61 -31.68
C LYS A 510 -20.14 27.57 -32.24
N PRO A 511 -20.85 27.86 -33.37
CA PRO A 511 -21.74 26.88 -33.97
C PRO A 511 -20.96 25.71 -34.59
N LEU A 512 -21.57 24.53 -34.62
CA LEU A 512 -20.95 23.31 -35.20
C LEU A 512 -20.68 23.40 -36.69
N LYS A 513 -21.49 24.16 -37.38
CA LYS A 513 -21.40 24.37 -38.85
C LYS A 513 -21.17 25.86 -39.11
N ALA A 514 -20.64 26.16 -40.27
CA ALA A 514 -20.51 27.54 -40.68
C ALA A 514 -21.87 28.26 -40.63
N VAL A 515 -21.88 29.50 -40.11
CA VAL A 515 -23.08 30.33 -40.09
C VAL A 515 -23.55 30.59 -41.53
N THR A 516 -24.75 30.23 -41.81
CA THR A 516 -25.44 30.44 -43.10
C THR A 516 -26.73 31.23 -42.89
N SER A 517 -27.43 31.57 -43.96
CA SER A 517 -28.79 32.15 -43.85
C SER A 517 -29.81 31.22 -43.19
N HIS A 518 -29.62 29.89 -43.27
CA HIS A 518 -30.44 28.90 -42.58
C HIS A 518 -30.29 28.95 -41.04
N THR A 519 -29.17 29.45 -40.51
CA THR A 519 -28.94 29.59 -39.09
C THR A 519 -29.98 30.53 -38.42
N ILE A 520 -30.67 31.36 -39.20
CA ILE A 520 -31.76 32.19 -38.67
C ILE A 520 -32.93 31.36 -38.11
N LEU A 521 -33.10 30.12 -38.62
CA LEU A 521 -34.11 29.19 -38.15
C LEU A 521 -33.83 28.62 -36.74
N ASP A 522 -32.62 28.80 -36.22
CA ASP A 522 -32.32 28.43 -34.83
C ASP A 522 -32.97 29.43 -33.86
N PHE A 523 -33.20 30.66 -34.27
CA PHE A 523 -33.69 31.79 -33.44
C PHE A 523 -35.14 32.18 -33.75
N PHE A 524 -35.53 32.10 -35.02
CA PHE A 524 -36.85 32.59 -35.50
C PHE A 524 -37.58 31.49 -36.29
N GLU A 525 -38.92 31.53 -36.25
CA GLU A 525 -39.70 30.94 -37.30
C GLU A 525 -39.68 31.90 -38.49
N ALA A 526 -39.18 31.45 -39.62
CA ALA A 526 -39.05 32.24 -40.82
C ALA A 526 -39.39 31.44 -42.07
N LYS A 527 -40.09 32.05 -43.04
CA LYS A 527 -40.41 31.45 -44.31
C LYS A 527 -39.39 31.83 -45.38
N PRO A 528 -38.85 30.89 -46.15
CA PRO A 528 -38.02 31.21 -47.29
C PRO A 528 -38.85 31.98 -48.31
N GLN A 529 -38.33 33.08 -48.78
CA GLN A 529 -39.01 33.92 -49.77
C GLN A 529 -37.98 34.53 -50.71
N GLN A 530 -38.29 34.58 -51.99
CA GLN A 530 -37.47 35.24 -52.99
C GLN A 530 -38.09 36.62 -53.33
N ARG A 531 -37.28 37.66 -53.36
CA ARG A 531 -37.67 39.01 -53.84
C ARG A 531 -36.70 39.44 -54.94
N GLY A 532 -37.25 39.52 -56.17
CA GLY A 532 -36.43 39.73 -57.37
C GLY A 532 -35.42 38.55 -57.56
N LYS A 533 -34.16 38.88 -57.77
CA LYS A 533 -33.08 37.87 -57.91
C LYS A 533 -32.49 37.38 -56.60
N LYS A 534 -32.92 37.95 -55.42
CA LYS A 534 -32.33 37.61 -54.12
C LYS A 534 -33.22 36.66 -53.34
N ARG A 535 -32.59 35.57 -52.85
CA ARG A 535 -33.21 34.65 -51.89
C ARG A 535 -33.01 35.18 -50.48
N GLY A 536 -33.99 34.90 -49.60
CA GLY A 536 -33.94 35.34 -48.20
C GLY A 536 -35.05 34.70 -47.37
N TYR A 537 -35.32 35.29 -46.22
CA TYR A 537 -36.33 34.82 -45.29
C TYR A 537 -37.19 35.97 -44.79
N LEU A 538 -38.48 35.71 -44.70
CA LEU A 538 -39.47 36.55 -44.00
C LEU A 538 -39.53 36.08 -42.54
N ILE A 539 -39.25 36.94 -41.58
CA ILE A 539 -39.29 36.60 -40.14
C ILE A 539 -40.73 36.62 -39.66
N ILE A 540 -41.23 35.51 -39.10
CA ILE A 540 -42.61 35.36 -38.66
C ILE A 540 -42.77 35.63 -37.18
N ARG A 541 -42.01 34.90 -36.36
CA ARG A 541 -41.97 35.04 -34.88
C ARG A 541 -40.67 34.53 -34.29
N LYS A 542 -40.41 34.90 -33.02
CA LYS A 542 -39.28 34.35 -32.27
C LYS A 542 -39.56 32.90 -31.83
N LYS A 543 -38.53 32.08 -31.77
CA LYS A 543 -38.62 30.72 -31.22
C LYS A 543 -38.46 30.69 -29.71
N PHE A 544 -37.82 31.72 -29.15
CA PHE A 544 -37.57 31.86 -27.70
C PHE A 544 -38.15 33.19 -27.25
N ILE A 545 -38.95 33.19 -26.21
CA ILE A 545 -39.54 34.38 -25.56
C ILE A 545 -38.67 34.72 -24.35
#